data_e981a0a0499cbe785be78415c430209f
#
_entry.id   e981a0a0499cbe785be78415c430209f
#
_cell.length_a   1.000
_cell.length_b   1.000
_cell.length_c   1.000
_cell.angle_alpha   90.00
_cell.angle_beta   90.00
_cell.angle_gamma   90.00
#
_symmetry.space_group_name_H-M   'P 1'
#
loop_
_entity.id
_entity.type
_entity.pdbx_description
1 polymer ?
#
loop_
_entity_poly.entity_id
_entity_poly.type
_entity_poly.pdbx_seq_one_letter_code
_entity_poly.pdbx_strand_id
1 'polypeptide(L)'
;CHEGAHILLMFLLGAPPALVKLTALGCRMVPNREKILSYGQMALVSFAGPGTNLLCAGGMFLLGLEAHPFFGANLVLGMLHSLPIEPMDGGMAFHALLRARMKGERADKLCFAVSLGLILPMAGLGFVILLRTRYNFTLLVMSLYLMLYLVLKRDLFSG
;
A
#
# COMPACT_ATOMS: atom_id res chain seq x y z
N CYS A 1 5.68 13.79 1.15
CA CYS A 1 6.88 12.92 1.34
C CYS A 1 6.65 11.52 0.78
N HIS A 2 5.54 10.84 1.09
CA HIS A 2 5.24 9.45 0.69
C HIS A 2 5.43 9.20 -0.82
N GLU A 3 4.65 9.86 -1.68
CA GLU A 3 4.71 9.69 -3.15
C GLU A 3 6.08 10.10 -3.72
N GLY A 4 6.69 11.15 -3.12
CA GLY A 4 8.02 11.59 -3.53
C GLY A 4 9.11 10.55 -3.28
N ALA A 5 8.97 9.71 -2.27
CA ALA A 5 9.91 8.63 -1.96
C ALA A 5 9.88 7.52 -3.03
N HIS A 6 8.70 7.13 -3.50
CA HIS A 6 8.56 6.20 -4.62
C HIS A 6 9.26 6.74 -5.88
N ILE A 7 8.96 7.99 -6.24
CA ILE A 7 9.53 8.64 -7.44
C ILE A 7 11.04 8.73 -7.30
N LEU A 8 11.55 9.21 -6.16
CA LEU A 8 12.98 9.33 -5.91
C LEU A 8 13.69 7.98 -6.08
N LEU A 9 13.13 6.92 -5.49
CA LEU A 9 13.76 5.60 -5.59
C LEU A 9 13.72 5.04 -7.02
N MET A 10 12.65 5.29 -7.78
CA MET A 10 12.60 4.96 -9.21
C MET A 10 13.69 5.67 -10.00
N PHE A 11 13.95 6.97 -9.72
CA PHE A 11 15.05 7.72 -10.34
C PHE A 11 16.42 7.14 -9.96
N LEU A 12 16.65 6.83 -8.67
CA LEU A 12 17.91 6.25 -8.20
C LEU A 12 18.19 4.86 -8.81
N LEU A 13 17.14 4.08 -9.09
CA LEU A 13 17.26 2.80 -9.79
C LEU A 13 17.37 2.97 -11.32
N GLY A 14 17.37 4.20 -11.80
CA GLY A 14 17.50 4.55 -13.22
C GLY A 14 16.28 4.10 -14.05
N ALA A 15 15.12 3.96 -13.45
CA ALA A 15 13.85 3.60 -14.08
C ALA A 15 12.77 4.67 -13.75
N PRO A 16 12.95 5.94 -14.16
CA PRO A 16 11.99 6.98 -13.87
C PRO A 16 10.61 6.62 -14.44
N PRO A 17 9.52 7.01 -13.77
CA PRO A 17 8.18 6.76 -14.28
C PRO A 17 7.96 7.53 -15.59
N ALA A 18 7.37 6.87 -16.60
CA ALA A 18 7.03 7.52 -17.86
C ALA A 18 5.92 8.56 -17.68
N LEU A 19 5.01 8.30 -16.73
CA LEU A 19 3.90 9.19 -16.44
C LEU A 19 3.45 8.98 -14.98
N VAL A 20 3.14 10.08 -14.31
CA VAL A 20 2.52 10.08 -12.97
C VAL A 20 1.08 10.58 -13.14
N LYS A 21 0.11 9.71 -12.88
CA LYS A 21 -1.33 10.05 -12.93
C LYS A 21 -1.84 10.27 -11.52
N LEU A 22 -2.40 11.43 -11.27
CA LEU A 22 -3.16 11.68 -10.04
C LEU A 22 -4.50 10.95 -10.14
N THR A 23 -4.81 10.15 -9.15
CA THR A 23 -6.08 9.45 -9.02
C THR A 23 -6.71 9.82 -7.68
N ALA A 24 -8.00 9.50 -7.50
CA ALA A 24 -8.69 9.74 -6.22
C ALA A 24 -8.05 8.99 -5.03
N LEU A 25 -7.18 8.03 -5.28
CA LEU A 25 -6.52 7.16 -4.30
C LEU A 25 -5.01 7.39 -4.18
N GLY A 26 -4.49 8.50 -4.72
CA GLY A 26 -3.07 8.81 -4.73
C GLY A 26 -2.48 8.87 -6.15
N CYS A 27 -1.16 8.76 -6.24
CA CYS A 27 -0.44 8.83 -7.51
C CYS A 27 -0.24 7.44 -8.10
N ARG A 28 -0.74 7.22 -9.31
CA ARG A 28 -0.43 6.01 -10.08
C ARG A 28 0.77 6.27 -10.98
N MET A 29 1.87 5.57 -10.73
CA MET A 29 3.07 5.65 -11.56
C MET A 29 2.99 4.63 -12.68
N VAL A 30 3.20 5.10 -13.92
CA VAL A 30 3.29 4.24 -15.10
C VAL A 30 4.78 4.00 -15.35
N PRO A 31 5.25 2.72 -15.30
CA PRO A 31 6.66 2.41 -15.56
C PRO A 31 7.06 2.79 -17.00
N ASN A 32 8.32 3.20 -17.17
CA ASN A 32 8.89 3.34 -18.51
C ASN A 32 9.09 1.92 -19.09
N ARG A 33 8.70 1.74 -20.37
CA ARG A 33 8.86 0.46 -21.08
C ARG A 33 10.31 0.11 -21.41
N GLU A 34 11.18 1.09 -21.42
CA GLU A 34 12.59 0.90 -21.76
C GLU A 34 13.40 0.21 -20.65
N LYS A 35 12.96 0.31 -19.41
CA LYS A 35 13.65 -0.31 -18.27
C LYS A 35 12.64 -0.96 -17.31
N ILE A 36 12.65 -2.29 -17.34
CA ILE A 36 11.82 -3.10 -16.45
C ILE A 36 12.56 -3.31 -15.13
N LEU A 37 11.95 -2.91 -14.01
CA LEU A 37 12.46 -3.17 -12.67
C LEU A 37 12.37 -4.67 -12.35
N SER A 38 13.39 -5.20 -11.68
CA SER A 38 13.31 -6.55 -11.10
C SER A 38 12.25 -6.59 -9.99
N TYR A 39 11.76 -7.79 -9.67
CA TYR A 39 10.77 -7.95 -8.59
C TYR A 39 11.26 -7.40 -7.24
N GLY A 40 12.55 -7.58 -6.92
CA GLY A 40 13.15 -7.01 -5.73
C GLY A 40 13.15 -5.48 -5.74
N GLN A 41 13.49 -4.87 -6.89
CA GLN A 41 13.43 -3.42 -7.06
C GLN A 41 12.00 -2.89 -6.98
N MET A 42 11.03 -3.61 -7.56
CA MET A 42 9.60 -3.27 -7.44
C MET A 42 9.15 -3.28 -5.96
N ALA A 43 9.55 -4.29 -5.20
CA ALA A 43 9.26 -4.36 -3.77
C ALA A 43 9.87 -3.17 -3.00
N LEU A 44 11.13 -2.83 -3.29
CA LEU A 44 11.80 -1.68 -2.67
C LEU A 44 11.10 -0.36 -3.01
N VAL A 45 10.75 -0.15 -4.27
CA VAL A 45 10.00 1.03 -4.70
C VAL A 45 8.68 1.13 -3.97
N SER A 46 7.93 0.03 -3.88
CA SER A 46 6.64 0.02 -3.17
C SER A 46 6.81 0.31 -1.67
N PHE A 47 7.87 -0.16 -1.03
CA PHE A 47 8.14 0.12 0.39
C PHE A 47 8.70 1.53 0.66
N ALA A 48 9.15 2.26 -0.36
CA ALA A 48 9.76 3.58 -0.19
C ALA A 48 8.81 4.60 0.47
N GLY A 49 7.54 4.63 0.05
CA GLY A 49 6.53 5.52 0.61
C GLY A 49 6.24 5.24 2.09
N PRO A 50 5.75 4.03 2.42
CA PRO A 50 5.50 3.66 3.82
C PRO A 50 6.75 3.79 4.70
N GLY A 51 7.91 3.36 4.20
CA GLY A 51 9.19 3.49 4.90
C GLY A 51 9.54 4.94 5.26
N THR A 52 9.35 5.86 4.32
CA THR A 52 9.58 7.29 4.56
C THR A 52 8.63 7.84 5.64
N ASN A 53 7.37 7.44 5.63
CA ASN A 53 6.43 7.86 6.66
C ASN A 53 6.83 7.32 8.05
N LEU A 54 7.23 6.05 8.14
CA LEU A 54 7.69 5.46 9.40
C LEU A 54 8.99 6.11 9.89
N LEU A 55 9.93 6.44 8.99
CA LEU A 55 11.15 7.17 9.32
C LEU A 55 10.85 8.58 9.83
N CYS A 56 9.91 9.30 9.20
CA CYS A 56 9.45 10.61 9.68
C CYS A 56 8.83 10.50 11.07
N ALA A 57 7.94 9.53 11.31
CA ALA A 57 7.35 9.32 12.62
C ALA A 57 8.42 8.95 13.65
N GLY A 58 9.36 8.04 13.34
CA GLY A 58 10.46 7.68 14.23
C GLY A 58 11.36 8.85 14.57
N GLY A 59 11.71 9.68 13.60
CA GLY A 59 12.50 10.91 13.83
C GLY A 59 11.77 11.90 14.73
N MET A 60 10.47 12.09 14.52
CA MET A 60 9.65 12.97 15.37
C MET A 60 9.55 12.43 16.81
N PHE A 61 9.41 11.11 16.98
CA PHE A 61 9.42 10.47 18.30
C PHE A 61 10.74 10.72 19.05
N LEU A 62 11.87 10.54 18.37
CA LEU A 62 13.20 10.79 18.95
C LEU A 62 13.43 12.26 19.36
N LEU A 63 12.71 13.19 18.71
CA LEU A 63 12.75 14.62 19.01
C LEU A 63 11.71 15.06 20.06
N GLY A 64 10.92 14.15 20.65
CA GLY A 64 9.87 14.46 21.61
C GLY A 64 8.67 15.20 21.00
N LEU A 65 8.40 14.99 19.71
CA LEU A 65 7.34 15.66 18.95
C LEU A 65 6.12 14.76 18.73
N GLU A 66 5.91 13.75 19.56
CA GLU A 66 4.81 12.79 19.45
C GLU A 66 3.42 13.39 19.62
N ALA A 67 3.31 14.53 20.31
CA ALA A 67 2.05 15.27 20.43
C ALA A 67 1.66 16.03 19.15
N HIS A 68 2.57 16.17 18.19
CA HIS A 68 2.30 16.89 16.96
C HIS A 68 1.41 16.04 16.01
N PRO A 69 0.32 16.59 15.43
CA PRO A 69 -0.59 15.84 14.56
C PRO A 69 0.10 15.13 13.38
N PHE A 70 1.21 15.69 12.88
CA PHE A 70 2.00 15.13 11.79
C PHE A 70 2.68 13.81 12.18
N PHE A 71 3.03 13.61 13.45
CA PHE A 71 3.53 12.33 13.96
C PHE A 71 2.49 11.23 13.77
N GLY A 72 1.28 11.42 14.33
CA GLY A 72 0.20 10.44 14.23
C GLY A 72 -0.19 10.15 12.78
N ALA A 73 -0.27 11.17 11.93
CA ALA A 73 -0.58 11.01 10.52
C ALA A 73 0.46 10.14 9.79
N ASN A 74 1.77 10.40 9.98
CA ASN A 74 2.82 9.59 9.36
C ASN A 74 2.87 8.17 9.91
N LEU A 75 2.68 7.99 11.22
CA LEU A 75 2.66 6.68 11.84
C LEU A 75 1.52 5.82 11.28
N VAL A 76 0.29 6.35 11.30
CA VAL A 76 -0.89 5.63 10.80
C VAL A 76 -0.77 5.34 9.31
N LEU A 77 -0.38 6.34 8.50
CA LEU A 77 -0.23 6.16 7.06
C LEU A 77 0.87 5.13 6.72
N GLY A 78 2.02 5.22 7.40
CA GLY A 78 3.11 4.26 7.23
C GLY A 78 2.71 2.84 7.61
N MET A 79 2.01 2.66 8.73
CA MET A 79 1.54 1.34 9.18
C MET A 79 0.50 0.76 8.23
N LEU A 80 -0.53 1.54 7.84
CA LEU A 80 -1.60 1.07 6.95
C LEU A 80 -1.05 0.70 5.58
N HIS A 81 -0.21 1.55 4.97
CA HIS A 81 0.37 1.27 3.66
C HIS A 81 1.43 0.16 3.68
N SER A 82 1.95 -0.23 4.85
CA SER A 82 2.83 -1.41 5.00
C SER A 82 2.07 -2.73 5.04
N LEU A 83 0.75 -2.73 5.20
CA LEU A 83 -0.04 -3.96 5.22
C LEU A 83 0.03 -4.68 3.88
N PRO A 84 0.18 -6.02 3.86
CA PRO A 84 0.22 -6.81 2.63
C PRO A 84 -1.18 -6.98 2.02
N ILE A 85 -1.85 -5.87 1.76
CA ILE A 85 -3.20 -5.77 1.20
C ILE A 85 -3.13 -5.04 -0.13
N GLU A 86 -3.45 -5.69 -1.25
CA GLU A 86 -3.60 -4.98 -2.52
C GLU A 86 -4.87 -4.10 -2.52
N PRO A 87 -4.81 -2.88 -3.07
CA PRO A 87 -3.74 -2.26 -3.89
C PRO A 87 -2.75 -1.38 -3.10
N MET A 88 -2.62 -1.55 -1.79
CA MET A 88 -1.68 -0.78 -0.98
C MET A 88 -0.22 -1.11 -1.32
N ASP A 89 0.71 -0.23 -0.96
CA ASP A 89 2.14 -0.40 -1.28
C ASP A 89 2.72 -1.67 -0.67
N GLY A 90 2.36 -2.01 0.58
CA GLY A 90 2.74 -3.25 1.23
C GLY A 90 2.23 -4.49 0.48
N GLY A 91 1.01 -4.43 -0.06
CA GLY A 91 0.44 -5.47 -0.92
C GLY A 91 1.19 -5.61 -2.23
N MET A 92 1.53 -4.50 -2.88
CA MET A 92 2.32 -4.50 -4.12
C MET A 92 3.74 -5.02 -3.88
N ALA A 93 4.38 -4.63 -2.78
CA ALA A 93 5.69 -5.14 -2.38
C ALA A 93 5.63 -6.64 -2.09
N PHE A 94 4.64 -7.09 -1.34
CA PHE A 94 4.43 -8.51 -1.03
C PHE A 94 4.19 -9.33 -2.30
N HIS A 95 3.35 -8.85 -3.21
CA HIS A 95 3.09 -9.48 -4.49
C HIS A 95 4.37 -9.61 -5.34
N ALA A 96 5.19 -8.54 -5.43
CA ALA A 96 6.46 -8.57 -6.14
C ALA A 96 7.42 -9.61 -5.54
N LEU A 97 7.53 -9.69 -4.21
CA LEU A 97 8.36 -10.68 -3.52
C LEU A 97 7.89 -12.11 -3.75
N LEU A 98 6.58 -12.35 -3.77
CA LEU A 98 6.01 -13.66 -4.09
C LEU A 98 6.34 -14.05 -5.54
N ARG A 99 6.19 -13.14 -6.49
CA ARG A 99 6.51 -13.38 -7.90
C ARG A 99 8.00 -13.64 -8.15
N ALA A 100 8.88 -13.12 -7.29
CA ALA A 100 10.30 -13.44 -7.33
C ALA A 100 10.62 -14.90 -6.95
N ARG A 101 9.74 -15.58 -6.19
CA ARG A 101 9.99 -16.88 -5.58
C ARG A 101 9.09 -18.01 -6.11
N MET A 102 7.96 -17.68 -6.71
CA MET A 102 6.99 -18.69 -7.15
C MET A 102 6.32 -18.31 -8.48
N LYS A 103 5.63 -19.29 -9.10
CA LYS A 103 4.88 -19.07 -10.35
C LYS A 103 3.83 -18.00 -10.15
N GLY A 104 3.63 -17.13 -11.16
CA GLY A 104 2.76 -15.97 -11.09
C GLY A 104 1.34 -16.29 -10.58
N GLU A 105 0.71 -17.36 -11.09
CA GLU A 105 -0.64 -17.76 -10.67
C GLU A 105 -0.73 -18.12 -9.17
N ARG A 106 0.29 -18.77 -8.62
CA ARG A 106 0.33 -19.08 -7.17
C ARG A 106 0.58 -17.83 -6.35
N ALA A 107 1.43 -16.93 -6.84
CA ALA A 107 1.68 -15.65 -6.18
C ALA A 107 0.39 -14.81 -6.12
N ASP A 108 -0.38 -14.75 -7.22
CA ASP A 108 -1.63 -14.01 -7.30
C ASP A 108 -2.69 -14.58 -6.33
N LYS A 109 -2.86 -15.92 -6.31
CA LYS A 109 -3.78 -16.59 -5.38
C LYS A 109 -3.41 -16.35 -3.91
N LEU A 110 -2.12 -16.43 -3.58
CA LEU A 110 -1.65 -16.22 -2.21
C LEU A 110 -1.81 -14.74 -1.80
N CYS A 111 -1.46 -13.80 -2.67
CA CYS A 111 -1.64 -12.38 -2.41
C CYS A 111 -3.12 -12.03 -2.19
N PHE A 112 -4.00 -12.58 -3.02
CA PHE A 112 -5.45 -12.43 -2.85
C PHE A 112 -5.93 -12.99 -1.51
N ALA A 113 -5.52 -14.21 -1.14
CA ALA A 113 -5.93 -14.86 0.11
C ALA A 113 -5.45 -14.08 1.35
N VAL A 114 -4.20 -13.59 1.33
CA VAL A 114 -3.64 -12.78 2.43
C VAL A 114 -4.37 -11.44 2.53
N SER A 115 -4.58 -10.76 1.39
CA SER A 115 -5.33 -9.49 1.36
C SER A 115 -6.74 -9.65 1.91
N LEU A 116 -7.48 -10.69 1.47
CA LEU A 116 -8.83 -10.96 1.95
C LEU A 116 -8.85 -11.29 3.45
N GLY A 117 -7.90 -12.12 3.90
CA GLY A 117 -7.75 -12.50 5.31
C GLY A 117 -7.47 -11.32 6.24
N LEU A 118 -6.86 -10.25 5.74
CA LEU A 118 -6.61 -9.02 6.52
C LEU A 118 -7.77 -8.02 6.40
N ILE A 119 -8.42 -7.93 5.25
CA ILE A 119 -9.56 -7.00 5.06
C ILE A 119 -10.76 -7.42 5.90
N LEU A 120 -11.03 -8.72 6.03
CA LEU A 120 -12.19 -9.21 6.81
C LEU A 120 -12.16 -8.75 8.28
N PRO A 121 -11.08 -8.93 9.06
CA PRO A 121 -11.02 -8.41 10.42
C PRO A 121 -11.02 -6.87 10.47
N MET A 122 -10.44 -6.18 9.47
CA MET A 122 -10.51 -4.72 9.37
C MET A 122 -11.96 -4.24 9.19
N ALA A 123 -12.75 -4.93 8.35
CA ALA A 123 -14.17 -4.62 8.17
C ALA A 123 -14.96 -4.86 9.48
N GLY A 124 -14.69 -5.96 10.16
CA GLY A 124 -15.29 -6.27 11.47
C GLY A 124 -14.97 -5.20 12.52
N LEU A 125 -13.69 -4.80 12.63
CA LEU A 125 -13.28 -3.70 13.52
C LEU A 125 -13.95 -2.37 13.12
N GLY A 126 -14.02 -2.05 11.83
CA GLY A 126 -14.68 -0.86 11.33
C GLY A 126 -16.17 -0.84 11.70
N PHE A 127 -16.84 -1.98 11.63
CA PHE A 127 -18.23 -2.12 12.03
C PHE A 127 -18.40 -1.92 13.55
N VAL A 128 -17.54 -2.52 14.38
CA VAL A 128 -17.56 -2.33 15.85
C VAL A 128 -17.30 -0.87 16.22
N ILE A 129 -16.35 -0.20 15.57
CA ILE A 129 -16.07 1.23 15.78
C ILE A 129 -17.29 2.07 15.41
N LEU A 130 -17.93 1.78 14.28
CA LEU A 130 -19.16 2.47 13.87
C LEU A 130 -20.28 2.32 14.89
N LEU A 131 -20.51 1.10 15.42
CA LEU A 131 -21.51 0.86 16.46
C LEU A 131 -21.23 1.64 17.76
N ARG A 132 -19.95 1.76 18.13
CA ARG A 132 -19.54 2.48 19.35
C ARG A 132 -19.59 4.00 19.19
N THR A 133 -19.13 4.53 18.05
CA THR A 133 -18.99 5.96 17.82
C THR A 133 -20.21 6.58 17.16
N ARG A 134 -21.02 5.78 16.43
CA ARG A 134 -22.21 6.15 15.62
C ARG A 134 -21.92 7.06 14.43
N TYR A 135 -20.69 7.53 14.24
CA TYR A 135 -20.32 8.44 13.13
C TYR A 135 -18.97 8.15 12.49
N ASN A 136 -18.12 7.30 13.07
CA ASN A 136 -16.83 7.00 12.47
C ASN A 136 -16.91 5.74 11.59
N PHE A 137 -17.17 5.97 10.30
CA PHE A 137 -17.31 4.91 9.29
C PHE A 137 -16.07 4.76 8.39
N THR A 138 -15.00 5.51 8.64
CA THR A 138 -13.81 5.59 7.76
C THR A 138 -13.19 4.23 7.51
N LEU A 139 -12.94 3.44 8.56
CA LEU A 139 -12.33 2.12 8.45
C LEU A 139 -13.23 1.14 7.72
N LEU A 140 -14.55 1.21 7.93
CA LEU A 140 -15.53 0.36 7.26
C LEU A 140 -15.58 0.67 5.76
N VAL A 141 -15.68 1.94 5.38
CA VAL A 141 -15.69 2.36 3.96
C VAL A 141 -14.39 1.96 3.27
N MET A 142 -13.25 2.14 3.95
CA MET A 142 -11.94 1.75 3.42
C MET A 142 -11.87 0.24 3.18
N SER A 143 -12.32 -0.58 4.14
CA SER A 143 -12.30 -2.04 3.98
C SER A 143 -13.25 -2.53 2.89
N LEU A 144 -14.45 -1.93 2.78
CA LEU A 144 -15.40 -2.23 1.69
C LEU A 144 -14.82 -1.87 0.32
N TYR A 145 -14.15 -0.71 0.22
CA TYR A 145 -13.48 -0.31 -1.00
C TYR A 145 -12.38 -1.30 -1.41
N LEU A 146 -11.52 -1.70 -0.46
CA LEU A 146 -10.45 -2.67 -0.72
C LEU A 146 -11.02 -4.04 -1.13
N MET A 147 -12.12 -4.46 -0.50
CA MET A 147 -12.80 -5.70 -0.85
C MET A 147 -13.37 -5.66 -2.28
N LEU A 148 -14.03 -4.56 -2.65
CA LEU A 148 -14.55 -4.35 -4.00
C LEU A 148 -13.42 -4.38 -5.04
N TYR A 149 -12.30 -3.72 -4.76
CA TYR A 149 -11.13 -3.74 -5.63
C TYR A 149 -10.61 -5.17 -5.86
N LEU A 150 -10.50 -5.99 -4.81
CA LEU A 150 -10.04 -7.37 -4.94
C LEU A 150 -10.97 -8.24 -5.79
N VAL A 151 -12.28 -8.06 -5.62
CA VAL A 151 -13.29 -8.79 -6.41
C VAL A 151 -13.20 -8.40 -7.89
N LEU A 152 -13.21 -7.11 -8.18
CA LEU A 152 -13.11 -6.61 -9.57
C LEU A 152 -11.80 -7.02 -10.24
N LYS A 153 -10.69 -7.02 -9.49
CA LYS A 153 -9.40 -7.49 -10.00
C LYS A 153 -9.45 -8.97 -10.37
N ARG A 154 -10.08 -9.80 -9.54
CA ARG A 154 -10.22 -11.24 -9.80
C ARG A 154 -10.97 -11.52 -11.10
N ASP A 155 -12.07 -10.82 -11.34
CA ASP A 155 -12.89 -11.01 -12.54
C ASP A 155 -12.13 -10.66 -13.83
N LEU A 156 -11.25 -9.65 -13.77
CA LEU A 156 -10.39 -9.26 -14.90
C LEU A 156 -9.31 -10.30 -15.24
N PHE A 157 -8.95 -11.21 -14.33
CA PHE A 157 -7.93 -12.24 -14.54
C PHE A 157 -8.51 -13.64 -14.72
N SER A 158 -9.84 -13.82 -14.55
CA SER A 158 -10.53 -15.10 -14.72
C SER A 158 -11.21 -15.28 -16.09
N GLY A 159 -11.21 -14.25 -16.92
CA GLY A 159 -11.67 -14.27 -18.32
C GLY A 159 -10.49 -14.24 -19.28
#